data_760c97f2bd0687e77d58f1fdb3ec8dfd
#
_entry.id   760c97f2bd0687e77d58f1fdb3ec8dfd
#
_cell.length_a   1.000
_cell.length_b   1.000
_cell.length_c   1.000
_cell.angle_alpha   90.00
_cell.angle_beta   90.00
_cell.angle_gamma   90.00
#
_symmetry.space_group_name_H-M   'P 1'
#
loop_
_entity.id
_entity.type
_entity.pdbx_description
1 polymer ?
#
loop_
_entity_poly.entity_id
_entity_poly.type
_entity_poly.pdbx_seq_one_letter_code
_entity_poly.pdbx_strand_id
1 'polypeptide(L)'
;MLIKLFVQNYALIKELDVELENGLTIITGETGAGKSILLGALSLILGTRADSSVLLDKNEKCVVEGTFRIEEYDLKEFFISNELDYETVTSLRREINPAGKSRAFINDTPVTVNILKELCDRLIDIHSQHQTLMLHDNSFQLNLIDSFSGTAKLKTKYGETYSNYRKLKKEYIIIKEKADKNRADLEYYQFQINQLEEANLFHGEQEELEAEQELLGHAEEIKLALSTSSNLFFTEGQSILSMLREVKANLGRIRTFLPDSESLLSRTESSLIELDDLAAEIEKLAISIEADPQRLANINGRLDNIYSLIQKHRVKNLDELIIKKEEIKALIKSIVSGDERLIELEGLLEKEFNSLKTISEEMSARRRSVLPDIELRITELLKQLGIPNAKFRISLTELQEFTPTGIDHADFLFSANKQIAPENLAKIASGGELSRVMLSLKSLLTKNTNLPTIIFDEIDAGVSGEVADKVGQILSGMGKYMQVINITHLPQVASRGTRHYHVYKDDTDNSTFTLVKLLTHDERILEVARLLSGSEITETAMKNARELLKAGKN
;
A
#
# COMPACT_ATOMS: atom_id res chain seq x y z
N MET A 1 1.42 -27.96 -9.18
CA MET A 1 2.66 -28.76 -9.13
C MET A 1 3.59 -28.41 -10.28
N LEU A 2 4.90 -28.55 -10.12
CA LEU A 2 5.91 -28.35 -11.17
C LEU A 2 5.87 -29.53 -12.15
N ILE A 3 5.55 -29.30 -13.42
CA ILE A 3 5.44 -30.36 -14.42
C ILE A 3 6.65 -30.39 -15.36
N LYS A 4 7.34 -29.26 -15.51
CA LYS A 4 8.51 -29.16 -16.40
C LYS A 4 9.50 -28.13 -15.86
N LEU A 5 10.78 -28.43 -15.97
CA LEU A 5 11.88 -27.49 -15.70
C LEU A 5 12.78 -27.42 -16.92
N PHE A 6 12.88 -26.22 -17.51
CA PHE A 6 13.81 -25.92 -18.60
C PHE A 6 14.90 -24.96 -18.10
N VAL A 7 16.15 -25.29 -18.41
CA VAL A 7 17.32 -24.47 -18.05
C VAL A 7 18.25 -24.36 -19.25
N GLN A 8 18.63 -23.16 -19.60
CA GLN A 8 19.58 -22.90 -20.70
C GLN A 8 20.67 -21.93 -20.26
N ASN A 9 21.92 -22.24 -20.59
CA ASN A 9 23.08 -21.38 -20.34
C ASN A 9 23.25 -20.97 -18.86
N TYR A 10 23.17 -21.94 -17.95
CA TYR A 10 23.29 -21.70 -16.51
C TYR A 10 24.39 -22.53 -15.88
N ALA A 11 25.41 -21.90 -15.30
CA ALA A 11 26.58 -22.53 -14.65
C ALA A 11 27.26 -23.58 -15.54
N LEU A 12 27.08 -24.87 -15.25
CA LEU A 12 27.58 -25.99 -16.07
C LEU A 12 26.49 -26.63 -16.95
N ILE A 13 25.27 -26.08 -16.94
CA ILE A 13 24.15 -26.58 -17.75
C ILE A 13 24.08 -25.78 -19.05
N LYS A 14 24.37 -26.46 -20.18
CA LYS A 14 24.19 -25.87 -21.51
C LYS A 14 22.71 -25.81 -21.85
N GLU A 15 22.02 -26.93 -21.75
CA GLU A 15 20.60 -27.08 -21.94
C GLU A 15 20.09 -28.27 -21.14
N LEU A 16 18.96 -28.09 -20.46
CA LEU A 16 18.30 -29.12 -19.68
C LEU A 16 16.79 -28.97 -19.85
N ASP A 17 16.14 -30.09 -20.13
CA ASP A 17 14.68 -30.21 -20.22
C ASP A 17 14.22 -31.43 -19.42
N VAL A 18 13.58 -31.20 -18.27
CA VAL A 18 13.16 -32.26 -17.35
C VAL A 18 11.66 -32.19 -17.12
N GLU A 19 10.99 -33.29 -17.43
CA GLU A 19 9.57 -33.49 -17.09
C GLU A 19 9.43 -34.11 -15.71
N LEU A 20 8.58 -33.53 -14.89
CA LEU A 20 8.34 -33.94 -13.50
C LEU A 20 6.89 -34.39 -13.32
N GLU A 21 6.67 -35.42 -12.53
CA GLU A 21 5.36 -35.97 -12.23
C GLU A 21 5.00 -35.84 -10.75
N ASN A 22 3.74 -36.15 -10.44
CA ASN A 22 3.29 -36.23 -9.05
C ASN A 22 3.96 -37.41 -8.30
N GLY A 23 4.01 -37.29 -6.97
CA GLY A 23 4.65 -38.30 -6.13
C GLY A 23 6.06 -37.94 -5.70
N LEU A 24 6.86 -38.97 -5.35
CA LEU A 24 8.23 -38.79 -4.88
C LEU A 24 9.22 -38.94 -6.06
N THR A 25 9.81 -37.85 -6.48
CA THR A 25 10.92 -37.82 -7.44
C THR A 25 12.23 -37.79 -6.69
N ILE A 26 13.14 -38.72 -7.02
CA ILE A 26 14.47 -38.77 -6.46
C ILE A 26 15.48 -38.23 -7.50
N ILE A 27 16.47 -37.48 -7.00
CA ILE A 27 17.60 -36.99 -7.77
C ILE A 27 18.88 -37.48 -7.07
N THR A 28 19.64 -38.36 -7.75
CA THR A 28 20.99 -38.80 -7.30
C THR A 28 22.06 -38.24 -8.21
N GLY A 29 23.31 -38.38 -7.82
CA GLY A 29 24.48 -37.98 -8.60
C GLY A 29 25.68 -37.74 -7.69
N GLU A 30 26.85 -37.60 -8.28
CA GLU A 30 28.10 -37.35 -7.55
C GLU A 30 28.10 -36.03 -6.81
N THR A 31 28.76 -35.95 -5.66
CA THR A 31 28.99 -34.70 -4.92
C THR A 31 29.74 -33.70 -5.79
N GLY A 32 29.19 -32.50 -5.97
CA GLY A 32 29.76 -31.51 -6.89
C GLY A 32 29.34 -31.65 -8.37
N ALA A 33 28.55 -32.70 -8.73
CA ALA A 33 28.14 -32.98 -10.12
C ALA A 33 26.98 -32.14 -10.63
N GLY A 34 26.53 -31.11 -9.91
CA GLY A 34 25.47 -30.23 -10.41
C GLY A 34 24.14 -30.35 -9.71
N LYS A 35 23.99 -31.17 -8.64
CA LYS A 35 22.76 -31.16 -7.80
C LYS A 35 22.46 -29.77 -7.26
N SER A 36 23.46 -29.10 -6.70
CA SER A 36 23.36 -27.72 -6.24
C SER A 36 23.14 -26.70 -7.37
N ILE A 37 23.62 -27.05 -8.61
CA ILE A 37 23.39 -26.21 -9.79
C ILE A 37 21.93 -26.24 -10.21
N LEU A 38 21.27 -27.42 -10.13
CA LEU A 38 19.86 -27.57 -10.43
C LEU A 38 19.00 -26.76 -9.44
N LEU A 39 19.34 -26.82 -8.15
CA LEU A 39 18.66 -26.01 -7.12
C LEU A 39 18.93 -24.51 -7.30
N GLY A 40 20.16 -24.17 -7.66
CA GLY A 40 20.52 -22.79 -8.00
C GLY A 40 19.70 -22.24 -9.17
N ALA A 41 19.48 -23.04 -10.22
CA ALA A 41 18.62 -22.67 -11.33
C ALA A 41 17.17 -22.46 -10.87
N LEU A 42 16.60 -23.38 -10.08
CA LEU A 42 15.28 -23.24 -9.51
C LEU A 42 15.16 -22.01 -8.62
N SER A 43 16.19 -21.68 -7.84
CA SER A 43 16.19 -20.51 -6.97
C SER A 43 16.08 -19.18 -7.74
N LEU A 44 16.49 -19.14 -9.01
CA LEU A 44 16.29 -17.96 -9.86
C LEU A 44 14.82 -17.68 -10.13
N ILE A 45 14.02 -18.71 -10.36
CA ILE A 45 12.56 -18.57 -10.52
C ILE A 45 11.95 -18.10 -9.21
N LEU A 46 12.48 -18.55 -8.06
CA LEU A 46 12.05 -18.13 -6.72
C LEU A 46 12.47 -16.69 -6.34
N GLY A 47 13.03 -15.94 -7.29
CA GLY A 47 13.32 -14.52 -7.10
C GLY A 47 14.65 -14.20 -6.43
N THR A 48 15.60 -15.15 -6.36
CA THR A 48 16.95 -14.86 -5.88
C THR A 48 17.66 -13.87 -6.80
N ARG A 49 18.61 -13.11 -6.24
CA ARG A 49 19.46 -12.22 -7.02
C ARG A 49 20.33 -13.03 -7.96
N ALA A 50 20.43 -12.57 -9.20
CA ALA A 50 21.29 -13.17 -10.20
C ALA A 50 22.06 -12.08 -10.93
N ASP A 51 23.30 -12.38 -11.26
CA ASP A 51 24.18 -11.55 -12.08
C ASP A 51 24.73 -12.36 -13.25
N SER A 52 25.59 -11.75 -14.06
CA SER A 52 26.19 -12.41 -15.20
C SER A 52 27.20 -13.51 -14.84
N SER A 53 27.54 -13.72 -13.56
CA SER A 53 28.46 -14.77 -13.13
C SER A 53 27.89 -16.18 -13.34
N VAL A 54 26.54 -16.29 -13.33
CA VAL A 54 25.85 -17.57 -13.54
C VAL A 54 25.81 -18.04 -14.99
N LEU A 55 26.21 -17.21 -15.96
CA LEU A 55 26.21 -17.57 -17.38
C LEU A 55 27.36 -18.55 -17.70
N LEU A 56 27.05 -19.68 -18.36
CA LEU A 56 28.03 -20.60 -18.91
C LEU A 56 28.79 -19.95 -20.09
N ASP A 57 28.05 -19.53 -21.12
CA ASP A 57 28.55 -18.67 -22.18
C ASP A 57 28.19 -17.22 -21.88
N LYS A 58 29.25 -16.40 -21.76
CA LYS A 58 29.09 -14.96 -21.44
C LYS A 58 28.47 -14.14 -22.56
N ASN A 59 28.30 -14.68 -23.77
CA ASN A 59 27.72 -14.01 -24.93
C ASN A 59 26.23 -14.35 -25.12
N GLU A 60 25.75 -15.41 -24.47
CA GLU A 60 24.36 -15.85 -24.57
C GLU A 60 23.56 -15.53 -23.30
N LYS A 61 22.22 -15.41 -23.45
CA LYS A 61 21.36 -15.24 -22.29
C LYS A 61 21.14 -16.55 -21.54
N CYS A 62 21.01 -16.48 -20.23
CA CYS A 62 20.52 -17.59 -19.42
C CYS A 62 18.98 -17.53 -19.38
N VAL A 63 18.34 -18.67 -19.52
CA VAL A 63 16.90 -18.85 -19.38
C VAL A 63 16.63 -19.98 -18.40
N VAL A 64 15.82 -19.70 -17.37
CA VAL A 64 15.27 -20.73 -16.48
C VAL A 64 13.76 -20.59 -16.49
N GLU A 65 13.07 -21.67 -16.80
CA GLU A 65 11.61 -21.70 -16.88
C GLU A 65 11.07 -22.93 -16.16
N GLY A 66 10.13 -22.70 -15.23
CA GLY A 66 9.35 -23.73 -14.58
C GLY A 66 7.90 -23.66 -15.04
N THR A 67 7.36 -24.78 -15.54
CA THR A 67 5.95 -24.89 -15.91
C THR A 67 5.18 -25.59 -14.79
N PHE A 68 4.10 -24.96 -14.33
CA PHE A 68 3.30 -25.41 -13.20
C PHE A 68 1.86 -25.68 -13.61
N ARG A 69 1.30 -26.80 -13.16
CA ARG A 69 -0.15 -27.03 -13.19
C ARG A 69 -0.75 -26.45 -11.93
N ILE A 70 -1.68 -25.48 -12.08
CA ILE A 70 -2.20 -24.69 -10.98
C ILE A 70 -3.73 -24.78 -10.82
N GLU A 71 -4.43 -25.57 -11.60
CA GLU A 71 -5.89 -25.67 -11.62
C GLU A 71 -6.55 -26.06 -10.28
N GLU A 72 -5.83 -26.83 -9.44
CA GLU A 72 -6.31 -27.32 -8.14
C GLU A 72 -6.04 -26.33 -6.98
N TYR A 73 -5.42 -25.18 -7.27
CA TYR A 73 -5.01 -24.21 -6.25
C TYR A 73 -5.78 -22.90 -6.40
N ASP A 74 -6.17 -22.31 -5.29
CA ASP A 74 -6.94 -21.06 -5.27
C ASP A 74 -6.04 -19.85 -5.55
N LEU A 75 -5.64 -19.69 -6.81
CA LEU A 75 -4.74 -18.64 -7.27
C LEU A 75 -5.39 -17.60 -8.17
N LYS A 76 -6.67 -17.77 -8.53
CA LYS A 76 -7.35 -16.84 -9.46
C LYS A 76 -7.35 -15.41 -8.97
N GLU A 77 -7.55 -15.19 -7.68
CA GLU A 77 -7.55 -13.84 -7.09
C GLU A 77 -6.17 -13.18 -7.19
N PHE A 78 -5.09 -13.97 -7.05
CA PHE A 78 -3.73 -13.46 -7.25
C PHE A 78 -3.51 -12.94 -8.68
N PHE A 79 -3.96 -13.70 -9.69
CA PHE A 79 -3.83 -13.30 -11.08
C PHE A 79 -4.66 -12.05 -11.40
N ILE A 80 -5.89 -11.97 -10.92
CA ILE A 80 -6.77 -10.79 -11.09
C ILE A 80 -6.16 -9.55 -10.43
N SER A 81 -5.69 -9.67 -9.19
CA SER A 81 -5.13 -8.54 -8.42
C SER A 81 -3.82 -7.98 -9.00
N ASN A 82 -3.09 -8.79 -9.78
CA ASN A 82 -1.86 -8.39 -10.45
C ASN A 82 -2.02 -8.15 -11.95
N GLU A 83 -3.27 -8.11 -12.46
CA GLU A 83 -3.59 -7.88 -13.89
C GLU A 83 -2.91 -8.92 -14.81
N LEU A 84 -2.88 -10.20 -14.39
CA LEU A 84 -2.27 -11.31 -15.12
C LEU A 84 -3.33 -12.26 -15.67
N ASP A 85 -3.06 -12.86 -16.83
CA ASP A 85 -3.89 -13.91 -17.39
C ASP A 85 -3.75 -15.22 -16.60
N TYR A 86 -4.87 -15.79 -16.15
CA TYR A 86 -4.91 -17.07 -15.46
C TYR A 86 -4.97 -18.22 -16.47
N GLU A 87 -3.94 -19.07 -16.42
CA GLU A 87 -3.89 -20.31 -17.19
C GLU A 87 -3.72 -21.50 -16.24
N THR A 88 -4.40 -22.63 -16.50
CA THR A 88 -4.30 -23.85 -15.69
C THR A 88 -2.91 -24.46 -15.70
N VAL A 89 -2.15 -24.20 -16.79
CA VAL A 89 -0.72 -24.52 -16.92
C VAL A 89 0.01 -23.20 -17.09
N THR A 90 0.70 -22.78 -16.06
CA THR A 90 1.36 -21.47 -15.96
C THR A 90 2.86 -21.63 -16.01
N SER A 91 3.55 -20.84 -16.83
CA SER A 91 5.01 -20.79 -16.90
C SER A 91 5.57 -19.63 -16.07
N LEU A 92 6.63 -19.89 -15.33
CA LEU A 92 7.41 -18.92 -14.56
C LEU A 92 8.81 -18.89 -15.13
N ARG A 93 9.20 -17.77 -15.75
CA ARG A 93 10.45 -17.67 -16.49
C ARG A 93 11.33 -16.54 -15.99
N ARG A 94 12.62 -16.85 -15.87
CA ARG A 94 13.65 -15.87 -15.54
C ARG A 94 14.69 -15.83 -16.65
N GLU A 95 15.00 -14.65 -17.14
CA GLU A 95 16.04 -14.42 -18.15
C GLU A 95 17.13 -13.51 -17.59
N ILE A 96 18.40 -13.85 -17.84
CA ILE A 96 19.56 -13.03 -17.48
C ILE A 96 20.37 -12.82 -18.74
N ASN A 97 20.56 -11.58 -19.13
CA ASN A 97 21.34 -11.25 -20.32
C ASN A 97 22.84 -11.10 -20.01
N PRO A 98 23.72 -11.09 -21.04
CA PRO A 98 25.16 -10.88 -20.87
C PRO A 98 25.54 -9.62 -20.11
N ALA A 99 24.73 -8.57 -20.17
CA ALA A 99 24.96 -7.31 -19.44
C ALA A 99 24.52 -7.39 -17.95
N GLY A 100 24.12 -8.56 -17.44
CA GLY A 100 23.69 -8.77 -16.06
C GLY A 100 22.27 -8.27 -15.75
N LYS A 101 21.52 -7.77 -16.74
CA LYS A 101 20.11 -7.38 -16.54
C LYS A 101 19.23 -8.62 -16.50
N SER A 102 18.36 -8.68 -15.51
CA SER A 102 17.43 -9.78 -15.31
C SER A 102 15.98 -9.35 -15.55
N ARG A 103 15.21 -10.25 -16.20
CA ARG A 103 13.78 -10.10 -16.46
C ARG A 103 13.02 -11.30 -15.91
N ALA A 104 11.82 -11.07 -15.43
CA ALA A 104 10.92 -12.10 -14.93
C ALA A 104 9.61 -12.08 -15.72
N PHE A 105 9.03 -13.25 -15.94
CA PHE A 105 7.79 -13.42 -16.70
C PHE A 105 6.90 -14.44 -16.00
N ILE A 106 5.60 -14.18 -16.01
CA ILE A 106 4.53 -15.14 -15.70
C ILE A 106 3.74 -15.31 -17.00
N ASN A 107 3.71 -16.54 -17.52
CA ASN A 107 3.32 -16.80 -18.90
C ASN A 107 4.18 -15.93 -19.84
N ASP A 108 3.59 -15.17 -20.75
CA ASP A 108 4.33 -14.24 -21.60
C ASP A 108 4.36 -12.79 -21.07
N THR A 109 3.75 -12.54 -19.89
CA THR A 109 3.65 -11.21 -19.30
C THR A 109 4.89 -10.89 -18.47
N PRO A 110 5.63 -9.79 -18.77
CA PRO A 110 6.74 -9.35 -17.95
C PRO A 110 6.24 -8.85 -16.59
N VAL A 111 6.87 -9.33 -15.52
CA VAL A 111 6.52 -8.96 -14.13
C VAL A 111 7.73 -8.50 -13.34
N THR A 112 7.48 -7.88 -12.17
CA THR A 112 8.55 -7.63 -11.21
C THR A 112 8.98 -8.94 -10.53
N VAL A 113 10.24 -8.97 -10.05
CA VAL A 113 10.75 -10.13 -9.30
C VAL A 113 9.92 -10.41 -8.04
N ASN A 114 9.34 -9.37 -7.44
CA ASN A 114 8.51 -9.52 -6.25
C ASN A 114 7.19 -10.25 -6.55
N ILE A 115 6.52 -9.93 -7.66
CA ILE A 115 5.29 -10.63 -8.09
C ILE A 115 5.62 -12.08 -8.44
N LEU A 116 6.73 -12.33 -9.16
CA LEU A 116 7.18 -13.68 -9.45
C LEU A 116 7.41 -14.47 -8.17
N LYS A 117 8.14 -13.89 -7.20
CA LYS A 117 8.42 -14.51 -5.91
C LYS A 117 7.15 -14.81 -5.13
N GLU A 118 6.20 -13.89 -5.07
CA GLU A 118 4.93 -14.09 -4.35
C GLU A 118 4.13 -15.28 -4.90
N LEU A 119 4.12 -15.46 -6.22
CA LEU A 119 3.49 -16.62 -6.84
C LEU A 119 4.28 -17.90 -6.55
N CYS A 120 5.62 -17.84 -6.67
CA CYS A 120 6.48 -19.00 -6.38
C CYS A 120 6.35 -19.49 -4.94
N ASP A 121 6.28 -18.59 -3.96
CA ASP A 121 6.13 -18.93 -2.54
C ASP A 121 4.80 -19.70 -2.26
N ARG A 122 3.81 -19.58 -3.16
CA ARG A 122 2.55 -20.35 -3.13
C ARG A 122 2.62 -21.68 -3.87
N LEU A 123 3.61 -21.89 -4.74
CA LEU A 123 3.71 -23.05 -5.62
C LEU A 123 4.79 -24.05 -5.22
N ILE A 124 5.89 -23.57 -4.66
CA ILE A 124 7.06 -24.40 -4.39
C ILE A 124 7.75 -23.97 -3.10
N ASP A 125 8.13 -24.95 -2.30
CA ASP A 125 8.90 -24.77 -1.08
C ASP A 125 10.22 -25.55 -1.23
N ILE A 126 11.36 -24.85 -1.15
CA ILE A 126 12.68 -25.49 -1.19
C ILE A 126 13.25 -25.54 0.22
N HIS A 127 13.59 -26.73 0.67
CA HIS A 127 14.30 -26.92 1.92
C HIS A 127 15.75 -27.34 1.67
N SER A 128 16.67 -26.41 1.94
CA SER A 128 18.12 -26.64 1.88
C SER A 128 18.78 -26.39 3.24
N GLN A 129 20.02 -26.85 3.43
CA GLN A 129 20.80 -26.66 4.68
C GLN A 129 20.91 -25.20 5.13
N HIS A 130 20.73 -24.23 4.22
CA HIS A 130 20.84 -22.79 4.53
C HIS A 130 19.50 -22.10 4.81
N GLN A 131 18.36 -22.78 4.68
CA GLN A 131 17.02 -22.17 4.86
C GLN A 131 16.36 -22.47 6.21
N THR A 132 17.16 -22.60 7.26
CA THR A 132 16.66 -22.72 8.65
C THR A 132 15.92 -21.49 9.15
N LEU A 133 15.99 -20.37 8.42
CA LEU A 133 15.33 -19.08 8.76
C LEU A 133 13.80 -19.18 8.84
N MET A 134 13.16 -20.06 8.07
CA MET A 134 11.69 -20.22 8.11
C MET A 134 11.16 -20.77 9.44
N LEU A 135 11.99 -21.55 10.17
CA LEU A 135 11.58 -22.07 11.48
C LEU A 135 11.42 -20.98 12.55
N HIS A 136 12.00 -19.80 12.31
CA HIS A 136 11.90 -18.62 13.19
C HIS A 136 10.75 -17.70 12.81
N ASP A 137 10.14 -17.92 11.64
CA ASP A 137 9.01 -17.11 11.20
C ASP A 137 7.76 -17.52 11.98
N ASN A 138 7.28 -16.57 12.79
CA ASN A 138 6.04 -16.73 13.55
C ASN A 138 4.84 -17.06 12.66
N SER A 139 4.81 -16.54 11.43
CA SER A 139 3.75 -16.82 10.45
C SER A 139 3.75 -18.28 10.06
N PHE A 140 4.92 -18.88 9.84
CA PHE A 140 5.06 -20.31 9.55
C PHE A 140 4.59 -21.17 10.75
N GLN A 141 5.04 -20.82 11.95
CA GLN A 141 4.70 -21.54 13.18
C GLN A 141 3.19 -21.50 13.46
N LEU A 142 2.58 -20.32 13.34
CA LEU A 142 1.14 -20.17 13.50
C LEU A 142 0.35 -20.88 12.40
N ASN A 143 0.81 -20.88 11.14
CA ASN A 143 0.17 -21.59 10.04
C ASN A 143 0.14 -23.11 10.29
N LEU A 144 1.21 -23.68 10.87
CA LEU A 144 1.22 -25.07 11.27
C LEU A 144 0.15 -25.35 12.33
N ILE A 145 0.07 -24.53 13.38
CA ILE A 145 -0.94 -24.68 14.43
C ILE A 145 -2.35 -24.51 13.84
N ASP A 146 -2.56 -23.51 12.99
CA ASP A 146 -3.83 -23.21 12.34
C ASP A 146 -4.32 -24.34 11.45
N SER A 147 -3.41 -25.11 10.82
CA SER A 147 -3.75 -26.28 10.00
C SER A 147 -4.40 -27.42 10.80
N PHE A 148 -4.15 -27.49 12.12
CA PHE A 148 -4.74 -28.45 13.03
C PHE A 148 -5.95 -27.91 13.78
N SER A 149 -5.99 -26.60 14.04
CA SER A 149 -7.00 -25.98 14.89
C SER A 149 -8.34 -25.70 14.19
N GLY A 150 -8.43 -25.90 12.88
CA GLY A 150 -9.63 -25.63 12.09
C GLY A 150 -10.04 -24.15 12.09
N THR A 151 -9.08 -23.25 12.23
CA THR A 151 -9.29 -21.80 12.34
C THR A 151 -9.42 -21.08 10.99
N ALA A 152 -9.42 -21.76 9.84
CA ALA A 152 -9.41 -21.15 8.51
C ALA A 152 -10.51 -20.07 8.34
N LYS A 153 -11.76 -20.37 8.68
CA LYS A 153 -12.89 -19.42 8.58
C LYS A 153 -12.74 -18.21 9.52
N LEU A 154 -12.24 -18.46 10.74
CA LEU A 154 -11.98 -17.39 11.71
C LEU A 154 -10.86 -16.49 11.24
N LYS A 155 -9.81 -17.05 10.64
CA LYS A 155 -8.68 -16.31 10.09
C LYS A 155 -9.10 -15.38 8.95
N THR A 156 -9.97 -15.83 8.04
CA THR A 156 -10.53 -14.97 6.98
C THR A 156 -11.31 -13.81 7.59
N LYS A 157 -12.26 -14.11 8.49
CA LYS A 157 -13.05 -13.09 9.18
C LYS A 157 -12.18 -12.11 9.98
N TYR A 158 -11.17 -12.63 10.69
CA TYR A 158 -10.20 -11.82 11.42
C TYR A 158 -9.45 -10.86 10.50
N GLY A 159 -8.96 -11.37 9.36
CA GLY A 159 -8.22 -10.56 8.38
C GLY A 159 -9.03 -9.39 7.82
N GLU A 160 -10.31 -9.62 7.49
CA GLU A 160 -11.23 -8.57 7.05
C GLU A 160 -11.44 -7.51 8.14
N THR A 161 -11.77 -7.94 9.36
CA THR A 161 -11.98 -7.06 10.51
C THR A 161 -10.72 -6.28 10.87
N TYR A 162 -9.54 -6.92 10.83
CA TYR A 162 -8.25 -6.28 11.09
C TYR A 162 -7.90 -5.22 10.04
N SER A 163 -8.17 -5.51 8.77
CA SER A 163 -7.97 -4.54 7.68
C SER A 163 -8.83 -3.30 7.88
N ASN A 164 -10.12 -3.50 8.24
CA ASN A 164 -11.05 -2.40 8.53
C ASN A 164 -10.60 -1.59 9.76
N TYR A 165 -10.26 -2.26 10.85
CA TYR A 165 -9.73 -1.62 12.06
C TYR A 165 -8.49 -0.76 11.76
N ARG A 166 -7.54 -1.27 10.98
CA ARG A 166 -6.35 -0.50 10.59
C ARG A 166 -6.66 0.72 9.74
N LYS A 167 -7.62 0.62 8.82
CA LYS A 167 -8.06 1.76 8.00
C LYS A 167 -8.69 2.84 8.87
N LEU A 168 -9.63 2.45 9.74
CA LEU A 168 -10.30 3.37 10.67
C LEU A 168 -9.31 4.01 11.64
N LYS A 169 -8.37 3.24 12.19
CA LYS A 169 -7.33 3.77 13.11
C LYS A 169 -6.44 4.80 12.42
N LYS A 170 -6.07 4.56 11.16
CA LYS A 170 -5.28 5.52 10.39
C LYS A 170 -6.07 6.81 10.13
N GLU A 171 -7.35 6.70 9.73
CA GLU A 171 -8.23 7.86 9.52
C GLU A 171 -8.41 8.66 10.81
N TYR A 172 -8.69 7.97 11.92
CA TYR A 172 -8.84 8.59 13.24
C TYR A 172 -7.59 9.39 13.65
N ILE A 173 -6.40 8.84 13.50
CA ILE A 173 -5.15 9.53 13.85
C ILE A 173 -4.98 10.82 13.03
N ILE A 174 -5.23 10.75 11.71
CA ILE A 174 -5.09 11.91 10.82
C ILE A 174 -6.08 13.02 11.19
N ILE A 175 -7.35 12.67 11.47
CA ILE A 175 -8.37 13.65 11.81
C ILE A 175 -8.11 14.22 13.20
N LYS A 176 -7.69 13.39 14.17
CA LYS A 176 -7.36 13.82 15.53
C LYS A 176 -6.22 14.84 15.55
N GLU A 177 -5.13 14.57 14.81
CA GLU A 177 -4.03 15.53 14.71
C GLU A 177 -4.47 16.88 14.12
N LYS A 178 -5.40 16.86 13.15
CA LYS A 178 -5.98 18.09 12.60
C LYS A 178 -6.90 18.79 13.60
N ALA A 179 -7.75 18.05 14.30
CA ALA A 179 -8.66 18.59 15.29
C ALA A 179 -7.91 19.22 16.48
N ASP A 180 -6.86 18.56 16.98
CA ASP A 180 -6.05 19.07 18.08
C ASP A 180 -5.34 20.39 17.72
N LYS A 181 -4.87 20.55 16.48
CA LYS A 181 -4.31 21.81 15.98
C LYS A 181 -5.37 22.91 15.84
N ASN A 182 -6.55 22.57 15.36
CA ASN A 182 -7.61 23.53 15.09
C ASN A 182 -8.36 23.96 16.36
N ARG A 183 -8.39 23.16 17.40
CA ARG A 183 -9.07 23.49 18.67
C ARG A 183 -8.49 24.71 19.36
N ALA A 184 -7.17 24.91 19.29
CA ALA A 184 -6.53 26.11 19.84
C ALA A 184 -6.98 27.40 19.12
N ASP A 185 -7.36 27.30 17.85
CA ASP A 185 -7.77 28.43 17.04
C ASP A 185 -9.30 28.66 17.05
N LEU A 186 -10.10 27.68 17.50
CA LEU A 186 -11.57 27.74 17.42
C LEU A 186 -12.14 28.91 18.22
N GLU A 187 -11.70 29.13 19.46
CA GLU A 187 -12.14 30.24 20.30
C GLU A 187 -11.81 31.58 19.66
N TYR A 188 -10.65 31.70 19.04
CA TYR A 188 -10.25 32.89 18.33
C TYR A 188 -11.11 33.15 17.09
N TYR A 189 -11.40 32.13 16.29
CA TYR A 189 -12.29 32.26 15.13
C TYR A 189 -13.72 32.54 15.54
N GLN A 190 -14.19 31.96 16.64
CA GLN A 190 -15.52 32.25 17.20
C GLN A 190 -15.65 33.73 17.66
N PHE A 191 -14.61 34.23 18.30
CA PHE A 191 -14.56 35.66 18.67
C PHE A 191 -14.55 36.57 17.45
N GLN A 192 -13.78 36.25 16.43
CA GLN A 192 -13.71 37.03 15.19
C GLN A 192 -15.05 37.05 14.45
N ILE A 193 -15.70 35.89 14.31
CA ILE A 193 -16.99 35.81 13.59
C ILE A 193 -18.08 36.60 14.31
N ASN A 194 -18.15 36.51 15.65
CA ASN A 194 -19.12 37.27 16.44
C ASN A 194 -18.97 38.76 16.21
N GLN A 195 -17.75 39.31 16.21
CA GLN A 195 -17.49 40.72 15.90
C GLN A 195 -17.95 41.13 14.49
N LEU A 196 -17.69 40.28 13.49
CA LEU A 196 -18.08 40.54 12.11
C LEU A 196 -19.59 40.38 11.89
N GLU A 197 -20.26 39.55 12.67
CA GLU A 197 -21.72 39.41 12.65
C GLU A 197 -22.42 40.59 13.34
N GLU A 198 -21.92 41.01 14.52
CA GLU A 198 -22.43 42.18 15.24
C GLU A 198 -22.27 43.47 14.42
N ALA A 199 -21.19 43.56 13.62
CA ALA A 199 -20.96 44.71 12.77
C ALA A 199 -21.98 44.89 11.64
N ASN A 200 -22.71 43.82 11.27
CA ASN A 200 -23.79 43.84 10.28
C ASN A 200 -23.40 44.56 8.98
N LEU A 201 -22.38 44.05 8.30
CA LEU A 201 -21.74 44.65 7.13
C LEU A 201 -22.50 44.32 5.83
N PHE A 202 -22.59 45.28 4.91
CA PHE A 202 -23.26 45.13 3.62
C PHE A 202 -22.32 45.52 2.49
N HIS A 203 -22.45 44.86 1.33
CA HIS A 203 -21.70 45.23 0.13
C HIS A 203 -22.02 46.64 -0.33
N GLY A 204 -21.00 47.45 -0.68
CA GLY A 204 -21.16 48.81 -1.15
C GLY A 204 -21.40 49.86 -0.05
N GLU A 205 -21.56 49.44 1.20
CA GLU A 205 -21.86 50.36 2.34
C GLU A 205 -20.72 51.38 2.54
N GLN A 206 -19.47 50.96 2.38
CA GLN A 206 -18.31 51.83 2.58
C GLN A 206 -18.30 52.98 1.57
N GLU A 207 -18.45 52.67 0.29
CA GLU A 207 -18.42 53.67 -0.81
C GLU A 207 -19.62 54.64 -0.69
N GLU A 208 -20.80 54.12 -0.34
CA GLU A 208 -21.99 54.97 -0.12
C GLU A 208 -21.76 55.94 1.04
N LEU A 209 -21.24 55.43 2.18
CA LEU A 209 -20.97 56.27 3.34
C LEU A 209 -19.84 57.28 3.11
N GLU A 210 -18.76 56.93 2.40
CA GLU A 210 -17.67 57.83 2.04
C GLU A 210 -18.16 58.96 1.13
N ALA A 211 -19.01 58.65 0.12
CA ALA A 211 -19.62 59.67 -0.74
C ALA A 211 -20.57 60.58 0.03
N GLU A 212 -21.39 60.04 0.95
CA GLU A 212 -22.30 60.84 1.80
C GLU A 212 -21.49 61.69 2.80
N GLN A 213 -20.39 61.19 3.36
CA GLN A 213 -19.47 61.90 4.24
C GLN A 213 -18.86 63.12 3.54
N GLU A 214 -18.35 62.94 2.30
CA GLU A 214 -17.75 64.01 1.51
C GLU A 214 -18.78 65.12 1.21
N LEU A 215 -20.00 64.73 0.80
CA LEU A 215 -21.07 65.69 0.52
C LEU A 215 -21.48 66.49 1.78
N LEU A 216 -21.74 65.82 2.91
CA LEU A 216 -22.14 66.47 4.16
C LEU A 216 -20.99 67.27 4.78
N GLY A 217 -19.71 66.83 4.62
CA GLY A 217 -18.55 67.54 5.12
C GLY A 217 -18.34 68.91 4.44
N HIS A 218 -18.75 69.02 3.19
CA HIS A 218 -18.68 70.29 2.43
C HIS A 218 -20.04 71.01 2.29
N ALA A 219 -21.09 70.51 2.92
CA ALA A 219 -22.44 71.02 2.73
C ALA A 219 -22.57 72.53 3.00
N GLU A 220 -21.93 73.05 4.05
CA GLU A 220 -21.95 74.47 4.36
C GLU A 220 -21.24 75.32 3.29
N GLU A 221 -20.08 74.87 2.79
CA GLU A 221 -19.29 75.54 1.75
C GLU A 221 -20.06 75.52 0.42
N ILE A 222 -20.63 74.39 0.04
CA ILE A 222 -21.41 74.24 -1.19
C ILE A 222 -22.68 75.12 -1.11
N LYS A 223 -23.37 75.10 0.01
CA LYS A 223 -24.58 75.94 0.23
C LYS A 223 -24.25 77.43 0.15
N LEU A 224 -23.14 77.84 0.77
CA LEU A 224 -22.68 79.25 0.70
C LEU A 224 -22.35 79.65 -0.75
N ALA A 225 -21.62 78.81 -1.48
CA ALA A 225 -21.26 79.07 -2.88
C ALA A 225 -22.50 79.16 -3.78
N LEU A 226 -23.43 78.20 -3.65
CA LEU A 226 -24.67 78.23 -4.42
C LEU A 226 -25.60 79.39 -4.05
N SER A 227 -25.76 79.69 -2.75
CA SER A 227 -26.54 80.85 -2.30
C SER A 227 -25.93 82.17 -2.78
N THR A 228 -24.61 82.31 -2.72
CA THR A 228 -23.93 83.47 -3.24
C THR A 228 -24.14 83.61 -4.75
N SER A 229 -24.01 82.53 -5.48
CA SER A 229 -24.27 82.49 -6.92
C SER A 229 -25.73 82.83 -7.26
N SER A 230 -26.68 82.26 -6.55
CA SER A 230 -28.12 82.56 -6.70
C SER A 230 -28.43 84.05 -6.45
N ASN A 231 -27.81 84.59 -5.40
CA ASN A 231 -27.98 86.02 -5.10
C ASN A 231 -27.54 86.95 -6.22
N LEU A 232 -26.47 86.59 -6.96
CA LEU A 232 -26.05 87.39 -8.12
C LEU A 232 -27.09 87.44 -9.24
N PHE A 233 -27.92 86.41 -9.35
CA PHE A 233 -28.98 86.36 -10.37
C PHE A 233 -30.27 87.13 -9.94
N PHE A 234 -30.60 87.19 -8.63
CA PHE A 234 -31.86 87.65 -8.16
C PHE A 234 -31.83 88.96 -7.33
N THR A 235 -30.65 89.49 -6.90
CA THR A 235 -30.61 90.70 -6.03
C THR A 235 -31.23 91.90 -6.72
N GLU A 236 -32.22 92.52 -6.06
CA GLU A 236 -32.94 93.63 -6.62
C GLU A 236 -32.04 94.80 -6.99
N GLY A 237 -32.18 95.28 -8.22
CA GLY A 237 -31.48 96.50 -8.76
C GLY A 237 -30.12 96.26 -9.40
N GLN A 238 -29.44 95.15 -9.12
CA GLN A 238 -28.07 94.79 -9.69
C GLN A 238 -27.93 93.33 -10.03
N SER A 239 -29.00 92.64 -10.30
CA SER A 239 -28.85 91.23 -10.70
C SER A 239 -28.49 91.05 -12.18
N ILE A 240 -27.79 89.95 -12.50
CA ILE A 240 -27.44 89.59 -13.86
C ILE A 240 -28.66 89.60 -14.77
N LEU A 241 -29.79 88.97 -14.30
CA LEU A 241 -31.03 88.97 -15.04
C LEU A 241 -31.67 90.32 -15.20
N SER A 242 -31.61 91.23 -14.18
CA SER A 242 -32.12 92.61 -14.27
C SER A 242 -31.35 93.48 -15.26
N MET A 243 -30.00 93.33 -15.23
CA MET A 243 -29.11 94.00 -16.18
C MET A 243 -29.33 93.57 -17.62
N LEU A 244 -29.51 92.25 -17.82
CA LEU A 244 -29.78 91.67 -19.15
C LEU A 244 -31.18 92.13 -19.67
N ARG A 245 -32.20 92.24 -18.80
CA ARG A 245 -33.52 92.72 -19.15
C ARG A 245 -33.42 94.25 -19.55
N GLU A 246 -32.63 95.01 -18.85
CA GLU A 246 -32.34 96.44 -19.23
C GLU A 246 -31.68 96.51 -20.57
N VAL A 247 -30.63 95.66 -20.87
CA VAL A 247 -29.99 95.61 -22.21
C VAL A 247 -31.05 95.24 -23.27
N LYS A 248 -31.90 94.23 -23.02
CA LYS A 248 -33.02 93.89 -23.91
C LYS A 248 -33.92 95.06 -24.17
N ALA A 249 -34.34 95.80 -23.10
CA ALA A 249 -35.21 96.93 -23.23
C ALA A 249 -34.57 98.08 -24.06
N ASN A 250 -33.28 98.32 -23.83
CA ASN A 250 -32.48 99.33 -24.60
C ASN A 250 -32.34 98.98 -26.09
N LEU A 251 -31.98 97.70 -26.41
CA LEU A 251 -31.96 97.23 -27.77
C LEU A 251 -33.33 97.24 -28.46
N GLY A 252 -34.46 96.93 -27.72
CA GLY A 252 -35.78 97.04 -28.24
C GLY A 252 -36.22 98.44 -28.60
N ARG A 253 -35.73 99.44 -27.90
CA ARG A 253 -36.02 100.93 -28.21
C ARG A 253 -35.34 101.37 -29.52
N ILE A 254 -34.17 100.83 -29.85
CA ILE A 254 -33.44 101.28 -31.04
C ILE A 254 -33.78 100.45 -32.29
N ARG A 255 -34.51 99.33 -32.18
CA ARG A 255 -34.92 98.39 -33.22
C ARG A 255 -35.50 99.05 -34.46
N THR A 256 -36.30 100.08 -34.26
CA THR A 256 -36.97 100.85 -35.33
C THR A 256 -35.97 101.73 -36.16
N PHE A 257 -34.82 102.02 -35.57
CA PHE A 257 -33.87 102.93 -36.17
C PHE A 257 -32.59 102.19 -36.67
N LEU A 258 -32.31 101.02 -36.14
CA LEU A 258 -31.10 100.21 -36.51
C LEU A 258 -31.52 98.72 -36.78
N PRO A 259 -31.77 98.36 -38.04
CA PRO A 259 -32.21 96.99 -38.38
C PRO A 259 -31.29 95.83 -37.86
N ASP A 260 -29.99 96.09 -37.81
CA ASP A 260 -28.98 95.08 -37.34
C ASP A 260 -29.14 94.78 -35.84
N SER A 261 -29.90 95.61 -35.06
CA SER A 261 -30.14 95.41 -33.67
C SER A 261 -31.08 94.24 -33.38
N GLU A 262 -31.82 93.72 -34.38
CA GLU A 262 -32.75 92.55 -34.28
C GLU A 262 -31.99 91.28 -33.93
N SER A 263 -30.87 91.04 -34.54
CA SER A 263 -29.99 89.89 -34.24
C SER A 263 -29.42 89.98 -32.82
N LEU A 264 -29.05 91.19 -32.37
CA LEU A 264 -28.58 91.40 -30.98
C LEU A 264 -29.70 91.17 -29.96
N LEU A 265 -30.93 91.69 -30.26
CA LEU A 265 -32.08 91.51 -29.40
C LEU A 265 -32.45 89.97 -29.25
N SER A 266 -32.49 89.25 -30.36
CA SER A 266 -32.81 87.80 -30.34
C SER A 266 -31.76 87.03 -29.54
N ARG A 267 -30.46 87.37 -29.69
CA ARG A 267 -29.41 86.74 -28.91
C ARG A 267 -29.49 87.06 -27.42
N THR A 268 -29.89 88.30 -27.07
CA THR A 268 -30.07 88.72 -25.68
C THR A 268 -31.24 88.01 -25.07
N GLU A 269 -32.33 87.77 -25.82
CA GLU A 269 -33.49 87.00 -25.39
C GLU A 269 -33.12 85.55 -25.13
N SER A 270 -32.40 84.90 -26.05
CA SER A 270 -31.95 83.55 -25.85
C SER A 270 -31.04 83.43 -24.61
N SER A 271 -30.10 84.34 -24.43
CA SER A 271 -29.25 84.39 -23.23
C SER A 271 -30.02 84.62 -21.93
N LEU A 272 -31.09 85.42 -21.99
CA LEU A 272 -31.95 85.66 -20.82
C LEU A 272 -32.67 84.38 -20.39
N ILE A 273 -33.23 83.64 -21.34
CA ILE A 273 -33.93 82.36 -21.06
C ILE A 273 -32.93 81.38 -20.45
N GLU A 274 -31.78 81.19 -21.06
CA GLU A 274 -30.77 80.26 -20.58
C GLU A 274 -30.27 80.61 -19.17
N LEU A 275 -30.02 81.91 -18.88
CA LEU A 275 -29.57 82.33 -17.57
C LEU A 275 -30.69 82.26 -16.51
N ASP A 276 -31.96 82.44 -16.90
CA ASP A 276 -33.09 82.25 -16.00
C ASP A 276 -33.28 80.83 -15.57
N ASP A 277 -33.12 79.85 -16.54
CA ASP A 277 -33.14 78.42 -16.28
C ASP A 277 -31.95 78.02 -15.37
N LEU A 278 -30.71 78.49 -15.68
CA LEU A 278 -29.54 78.22 -14.86
C LEU A 278 -29.70 78.76 -13.42
N ALA A 279 -30.28 79.96 -13.26
CA ALA A 279 -30.52 80.57 -11.97
C ALA A 279 -31.53 79.73 -11.13
N ALA A 280 -32.61 79.23 -11.76
CA ALA A 280 -33.59 78.36 -11.11
C ALA A 280 -32.97 77.02 -10.71
N GLU A 281 -32.07 76.47 -11.52
CA GLU A 281 -31.37 75.21 -11.19
C GLU A 281 -30.39 75.41 -10.01
N ILE A 282 -29.62 76.51 -9.98
CA ILE A 282 -28.74 76.87 -8.86
C ILE A 282 -29.55 77.06 -7.56
N GLU A 283 -30.69 77.75 -7.62
CA GLU A 283 -31.53 77.95 -6.46
C GLU A 283 -32.09 76.64 -5.95
N LYS A 284 -32.54 75.77 -6.84
CA LYS A 284 -33.07 74.48 -6.48
C LYS A 284 -32.00 73.62 -5.79
N LEU A 285 -30.77 73.62 -6.30
CA LEU A 285 -29.62 72.91 -5.71
C LEU A 285 -29.28 73.52 -4.33
N ALA A 286 -29.26 74.83 -4.17
CA ALA A 286 -28.96 75.50 -2.91
C ALA A 286 -29.98 75.14 -1.79
N ILE A 287 -31.24 74.95 -2.17
CA ILE A 287 -32.31 74.51 -1.23
C ILE A 287 -32.22 73.05 -0.89
N SER A 288 -31.78 72.21 -1.84
CA SER A 288 -31.70 70.73 -1.67
C SER A 288 -30.57 70.30 -0.74
N ILE A 289 -29.54 71.14 -0.52
CA ILE A 289 -28.41 70.80 0.35
C ILE A 289 -28.71 71.24 1.78
N GLU A 290 -28.92 70.22 2.63
CA GLU A 290 -29.10 70.39 4.08
C GLU A 290 -27.80 70.02 4.79
N ALA A 291 -27.32 70.91 5.67
CA ALA A 291 -26.26 70.54 6.60
C ALA A 291 -26.84 69.76 7.75
N ASP A 292 -26.48 68.49 7.88
CA ASP A 292 -26.88 67.63 9.00
C ASP A 292 -25.67 67.14 9.80
N PRO A 293 -25.23 67.92 10.82
CA PRO A 293 -24.06 67.54 11.64
C PRO A 293 -24.27 66.23 12.41
N GLN A 294 -25.49 65.88 12.76
CA GLN A 294 -25.78 64.65 13.49
C GLN A 294 -25.63 63.43 12.57
N ARG A 295 -26.13 63.56 11.35
CA ARG A 295 -25.98 62.50 10.34
C ARG A 295 -24.50 62.29 9.99
N LEU A 296 -23.71 63.36 9.81
CA LEU A 296 -22.28 63.33 9.56
C LEU A 296 -21.52 62.62 10.71
N ALA A 297 -21.86 62.94 11.98
CA ALA A 297 -21.24 62.27 13.13
C ALA A 297 -21.55 60.74 13.17
N ASN A 298 -22.80 60.35 12.81
CA ASN A 298 -23.17 58.95 12.72
C ASN A 298 -22.43 58.21 11.63
N ILE A 299 -22.25 58.83 10.44
CA ILE A 299 -21.50 58.29 9.32
C ILE A 299 -20.01 58.08 9.72
N ASN A 300 -19.43 59.12 10.34
CA ASN A 300 -18.04 59.02 10.82
C ASN A 300 -17.86 57.87 11.79
N GLY A 301 -18.73 57.72 12.78
CA GLY A 301 -18.68 56.59 13.73
C GLY A 301 -18.87 55.24 13.07
N ARG A 302 -19.69 55.16 12.01
CA ARG A 302 -19.88 53.93 11.24
C ARG A 302 -18.66 53.56 10.40
N LEU A 303 -18.09 54.56 9.69
CA LEU A 303 -16.87 54.39 8.91
C LEU A 303 -15.66 54.02 9.80
N ASP A 304 -15.48 54.68 10.96
CA ASP A 304 -14.46 54.36 11.94
C ASP A 304 -14.52 52.91 12.38
N ASN A 305 -15.72 52.39 12.61
CA ASN A 305 -15.94 50.97 12.93
C ASN A 305 -15.54 50.06 11.77
N ILE A 306 -15.95 50.37 10.54
CA ILE A 306 -15.59 49.62 9.32
C ILE A 306 -14.07 49.61 9.13
N TYR A 307 -13.41 50.75 9.19
CA TYR A 307 -11.96 50.87 9.04
C TYR A 307 -11.18 50.12 10.13
N SER A 308 -11.66 50.17 11.39
CA SER A 308 -11.07 49.44 12.49
C SER A 308 -11.13 47.94 12.23
N LEU A 309 -12.25 47.42 11.70
CA LEU A 309 -12.40 46.00 11.36
C LEU A 309 -11.50 45.61 10.14
N ILE A 310 -11.47 46.48 9.11
CA ILE A 310 -10.58 46.27 7.93
C ILE A 310 -9.13 46.17 8.38
N GLN A 311 -8.67 47.10 9.24
CA GLN A 311 -7.31 47.11 9.76
C GLN A 311 -7.01 45.85 10.63
N LYS A 312 -7.95 45.51 11.53
CA LYS A 312 -7.83 44.36 12.43
C LYS A 312 -7.72 43.06 11.66
N HIS A 313 -8.51 42.88 10.61
CA HIS A 313 -8.51 41.68 9.79
C HIS A 313 -7.49 41.71 8.63
N ARG A 314 -6.73 42.83 8.48
CA ARG A 314 -5.69 43.06 7.47
C ARG A 314 -6.20 42.84 6.04
N VAL A 315 -7.37 43.34 5.75
CA VAL A 315 -7.99 43.36 4.42
C VAL A 315 -7.95 44.76 3.83
N LYS A 316 -8.24 44.93 2.54
CA LYS A 316 -8.09 46.22 1.86
C LYS A 316 -9.37 47.07 1.89
N ASN A 317 -10.51 46.44 1.88
CA ASN A 317 -11.82 47.07 1.81
C ASN A 317 -12.90 46.23 2.50
N LEU A 318 -14.11 46.77 2.54
CA LEU A 318 -15.27 46.12 3.15
C LEU A 318 -15.67 44.82 2.45
N ASP A 319 -15.56 44.74 1.12
CA ASP A 319 -15.90 43.53 0.37
C ASP A 319 -14.97 42.38 0.72
N GLU A 320 -13.66 42.65 0.82
CA GLU A 320 -12.71 41.64 1.29
C GLU A 320 -12.97 41.21 2.73
N LEU A 321 -13.49 42.12 3.57
CA LEU A 321 -13.89 41.82 4.95
C LEU A 321 -15.10 40.88 5.02
N ILE A 322 -16.07 41.06 4.13
CA ILE A 322 -17.23 40.17 3.98
C ILE A 322 -16.82 38.79 3.50
N ILE A 323 -15.93 38.72 2.51
CA ILE A 323 -15.34 37.46 2.05
C ILE A 323 -14.63 36.76 3.21
N LYS A 324 -13.83 37.50 3.99
CA LYS A 324 -13.13 36.98 5.17
C LYS A 324 -14.06 36.43 6.22
N LYS A 325 -15.22 37.05 6.44
CA LYS A 325 -16.27 36.54 7.30
C LYS A 325 -16.76 35.16 6.87
N GLU A 326 -17.01 34.94 5.57
CA GLU A 326 -17.46 33.66 5.05
C GLU A 326 -16.36 32.59 5.12
N GLU A 327 -15.09 32.97 4.90
CA GLU A 327 -13.94 32.06 5.10
C GLU A 327 -13.86 31.54 6.55
N ILE A 328 -13.99 32.45 7.53
CA ILE A 328 -13.96 32.10 8.96
C ILE A 328 -15.14 31.18 9.31
N LYS A 329 -16.34 31.46 8.79
CA LYS A 329 -17.50 30.56 8.95
C LYS A 329 -17.25 29.17 8.42
N ALA A 330 -16.68 29.06 7.23
CA ALA A 330 -16.34 27.78 6.62
C ALA A 330 -15.30 27.00 7.45
N LEU A 331 -14.31 27.71 8.01
CA LEU A 331 -13.30 27.11 8.90
C LEU A 331 -13.95 26.56 10.18
N ILE A 332 -14.77 27.35 10.87
CA ILE A 332 -15.51 26.91 12.07
C ILE A 332 -16.34 25.66 11.76
N LYS A 333 -17.10 25.69 10.65
CA LYS A 333 -17.91 24.54 10.24
C LYS A 333 -17.06 23.28 9.99
N SER A 334 -15.87 23.42 9.38
CA SER A 334 -14.96 22.30 9.13
C SER A 334 -14.39 21.71 10.43
N ILE A 335 -14.14 22.55 11.44
CA ILE A 335 -13.64 22.11 12.75
C ILE A 335 -14.73 21.31 13.47
N VAL A 336 -15.95 21.85 13.54
CA VAL A 336 -17.09 21.18 14.20
C VAL A 336 -17.44 19.85 13.53
N SER A 337 -17.47 19.80 12.18
CA SER A 337 -17.70 18.54 11.46
C SER A 337 -16.58 17.52 11.65
N GLY A 338 -15.32 17.97 11.86
CA GLY A 338 -14.20 17.13 12.23
C GLY A 338 -14.38 16.46 13.59
N ASP A 339 -14.85 17.18 14.58
CA ASP A 339 -15.14 16.65 15.93
C ASP A 339 -16.28 15.62 15.90
N GLU A 340 -17.35 15.86 15.15
CA GLU A 340 -18.44 14.88 14.94
C GLU A 340 -17.92 13.59 14.29
N ARG A 341 -17.05 13.72 13.28
CA ARG A 341 -16.43 12.55 12.62
C ARG A 341 -15.50 11.77 13.54
N LEU A 342 -14.78 12.44 14.46
CA LEU A 342 -13.98 11.78 15.48
C LEU A 342 -14.81 10.91 16.41
N ILE A 343 -15.93 11.42 16.89
CA ILE A 343 -16.86 10.67 17.77
C ILE A 343 -17.40 9.43 17.02
N GLU A 344 -17.79 9.60 15.75
CA GLU A 344 -18.25 8.48 14.92
C GLU A 344 -17.14 7.41 14.75
N LEU A 345 -15.91 7.84 14.43
CA LEU A 345 -14.76 6.94 14.26
C LEU A 345 -14.38 6.22 15.55
N GLU A 346 -14.47 6.88 16.71
CA GLU A 346 -14.26 6.24 18.02
C GLU A 346 -15.25 5.10 18.26
N GLY A 347 -16.53 5.34 17.97
CA GLY A 347 -17.56 4.29 18.09
C GLY A 347 -17.34 3.12 17.12
N LEU A 348 -16.93 3.41 15.88
CA LEU A 348 -16.58 2.36 14.91
C LEU A 348 -15.33 1.59 15.31
N LEU A 349 -14.29 2.27 15.80
CA LEU A 349 -13.06 1.66 16.28
C LEU A 349 -13.31 0.74 17.47
N GLU A 350 -14.12 1.18 18.43
CA GLU A 350 -14.47 0.36 19.59
C GLU A 350 -15.23 -0.91 19.17
N LYS A 351 -16.15 -0.80 18.23
CA LYS A 351 -16.89 -1.95 17.68
C LYS A 351 -15.95 -2.95 17.02
N GLU A 352 -15.07 -2.47 16.12
CA GLU A 352 -14.11 -3.33 15.43
C GLU A 352 -13.08 -3.94 16.40
N PHE A 353 -12.62 -3.19 17.38
CA PHE A 353 -11.73 -3.67 18.44
C PHE A 353 -12.37 -4.81 19.24
N ASN A 354 -13.62 -4.67 19.69
CA ASN A 354 -14.33 -5.70 20.41
C ASN A 354 -14.57 -6.96 19.56
N SER A 355 -14.85 -6.78 18.26
CA SER A 355 -14.98 -7.87 17.30
C SER A 355 -13.65 -8.60 17.13
N LEU A 356 -12.53 -7.88 16.92
CA LEU A 356 -11.19 -8.44 16.82
C LEU A 356 -10.80 -9.22 18.09
N LYS A 357 -11.08 -8.65 19.25
CA LYS A 357 -10.81 -9.28 20.55
C LYS A 357 -11.51 -10.62 20.64
N THR A 358 -12.82 -10.66 20.37
CA THR A 358 -13.61 -11.90 20.43
C THR A 358 -13.10 -12.96 19.45
N ILE A 359 -12.82 -12.57 18.19
CA ILE A 359 -12.33 -13.52 17.18
C ILE A 359 -10.93 -14.04 17.54
N SER A 360 -10.04 -13.16 18.01
CA SER A 360 -8.68 -13.54 18.37
C SER A 360 -8.62 -14.44 19.61
N GLU A 361 -9.46 -14.20 20.61
CA GLU A 361 -9.59 -15.07 21.79
C GLU A 361 -10.09 -16.47 21.40
N GLU A 362 -11.08 -16.56 20.51
CA GLU A 362 -11.54 -17.84 19.97
C GLU A 362 -10.45 -18.56 19.17
N MET A 363 -9.71 -17.85 18.31
CA MET A 363 -8.56 -18.40 17.58
C MET A 363 -7.51 -18.93 18.54
N SER A 364 -7.13 -18.15 19.55
CA SER A 364 -6.13 -18.52 20.56
C SER A 364 -6.55 -19.76 21.36
N ALA A 365 -7.81 -19.83 21.77
CA ALA A 365 -8.34 -21.01 22.46
C ALA A 365 -8.27 -22.28 21.61
N ARG A 366 -8.66 -22.20 20.32
CA ARG A 366 -8.57 -23.32 19.39
C ARG A 366 -7.12 -23.73 19.13
N ARG A 367 -6.20 -22.77 18.96
CA ARG A 367 -4.77 -23.02 18.81
C ARG A 367 -4.23 -23.78 20.02
N ARG A 368 -4.51 -23.31 21.23
CA ARG A 368 -4.06 -23.97 22.49
C ARG A 368 -4.57 -25.38 22.62
N SER A 369 -5.81 -25.65 22.19
CA SER A 369 -6.41 -26.99 22.33
C SER A 369 -5.71 -28.07 21.51
N VAL A 370 -5.04 -27.72 20.41
CA VAL A 370 -4.37 -28.68 19.51
C VAL A 370 -2.88 -28.86 19.79
N LEU A 371 -2.27 -28.00 20.62
CA LEU A 371 -0.82 -28.05 20.91
C LEU A 371 -0.36 -29.43 21.42
N PRO A 372 -1.04 -30.08 22.39
CA PRO A 372 -0.58 -31.36 22.91
C PRO A 372 -0.55 -32.47 21.86
N ASP A 373 -1.51 -32.48 20.92
CA ASP A 373 -1.56 -33.46 19.82
C ASP A 373 -0.42 -33.24 18.83
N ILE A 374 -0.14 -31.96 18.45
CA ILE A 374 0.97 -31.60 17.58
C ILE A 374 2.31 -31.98 18.22
N GLU A 375 2.54 -31.62 19.50
CA GLU A 375 3.75 -31.94 20.24
C GLU A 375 4.01 -33.45 20.31
N LEU A 376 2.97 -34.25 20.58
CA LEU A 376 3.05 -35.70 20.64
C LEU A 376 3.46 -36.28 19.28
N ARG A 377 2.75 -35.90 18.20
CA ARG A 377 3.03 -36.41 16.83
C ARG A 377 4.43 -36.09 16.36
N ILE A 378 4.88 -34.84 16.59
CA ILE A 378 6.24 -34.42 16.23
C ILE A 378 7.27 -35.21 17.04
N THR A 379 7.07 -35.38 18.34
CA THR A 379 7.97 -36.13 19.19
C THR A 379 8.07 -37.62 18.75
N GLU A 380 6.96 -38.24 18.37
CA GLU A 380 6.94 -39.61 17.83
C GLU A 380 7.68 -39.73 16.51
N LEU A 381 7.48 -38.81 15.57
CA LEU A 381 8.21 -38.75 14.31
C LEU A 381 9.72 -38.58 14.54
N LEU A 382 10.12 -37.68 15.44
CA LEU A 382 11.52 -37.45 15.78
C LEU A 382 12.20 -38.69 16.39
N LYS A 383 11.49 -39.46 17.22
CA LYS A 383 11.98 -40.76 17.73
C LYS A 383 12.24 -41.73 16.59
N GLN A 384 11.32 -41.84 15.62
CA GLN A 384 11.48 -42.70 14.44
C GLN A 384 12.64 -42.24 13.55
N LEU A 385 12.94 -40.94 13.53
CA LEU A 385 14.04 -40.30 12.81
C LEU A 385 15.37 -40.33 13.56
N GLY A 386 15.53 -41.22 14.57
CA GLY A 386 16.78 -41.43 15.26
C GLY A 386 17.09 -40.41 16.36
N ILE A 387 16.08 -39.72 16.90
CA ILE A 387 16.20 -38.84 18.07
C ILE A 387 15.35 -39.40 19.22
N PRO A 388 15.73 -40.49 19.88
CA PRO A 388 14.88 -41.22 20.84
C PRO A 388 14.50 -40.41 22.07
N ASN A 389 15.31 -39.40 22.41
CA ASN A 389 15.10 -38.54 23.58
C ASN A 389 14.54 -37.15 23.21
N ALA A 390 14.04 -37.01 21.96
CA ALA A 390 13.48 -35.75 21.50
C ALA A 390 12.37 -35.25 22.43
N LYS A 391 12.44 -33.98 22.77
CA LYS A 391 11.36 -33.22 23.40
C LYS A 391 11.02 -32.05 22.48
N PHE A 392 9.78 -32.00 22.05
CA PHE A 392 9.25 -30.87 21.28
C PHE A 392 8.13 -30.20 22.05
N ARG A 393 8.15 -28.88 22.14
CA ARG A 393 7.15 -28.06 22.83
C ARG A 393 6.81 -26.85 22.01
N ILE A 394 5.58 -26.38 22.12
CA ILE A 394 5.10 -25.16 21.49
C ILE A 394 4.74 -24.19 22.62
N SER A 395 5.45 -23.07 22.70
CA SER A 395 5.10 -21.95 23.58
C SER A 395 4.21 -20.99 22.79
N LEU A 396 3.00 -20.76 23.28
CA LEU A 396 2.06 -19.80 22.69
C LEU A 396 1.84 -18.67 23.70
N THR A 397 2.38 -17.48 23.39
CA THR A 397 2.30 -16.27 24.22
C THR A 397 1.34 -15.27 23.59
N GLU A 398 0.59 -14.57 24.41
CA GLU A 398 -0.35 -13.55 23.95
C GLU A 398 0.35 -12.19 23.83
N LEU A 399 0.16 -11.53 22.71
CA LEU A 399 0.65 -10.19 22.42
C LEU A 399 -0.35 -9.14 22.92
N GLN A 400 0.16 -7.97 23.30
CA GLN A 400 -0.68 -6.85 23.71
C GLN A 400 -1.40 -6.16 22.55
N GLU A 401 -0.91 -6.34 21.33
CA GLU A 401 -1.44 -5.70 20.14
C GLU A 401 -1.93 -6.73 19.14
N PHE A 402 -2.97 -6.36 18.38
CA PHE A 402 -3.44 -7.16 17.25
C PHE A 402 -2.41 -7.15 16.11
N THR A 403 -2.10 -8.33 15.60
CA THR A 403 -1.25 -8.53 14.41
C THR A 403 -2.10 -9.03 13.23
N PRO A 404 -1.58 -9.07 12.01
CA PRO A 404 -2.29 -9.67 10.87
C PRO A 404 -2.70 -11.14 11.07
N THR A 405 -2.07 -11.85 12.02
CA THR A 405 -2.26 -13.28 12.29
C THR A 405 -2.97 -13.57 13.62
N GLY A 406 -3.44 -12.55 14.32
CA GLY A 406 -4.07 -12.67 15.64
C GLY A 406 -3.27 -12.00 16.75
N ILE A 407 -3.51 -12.43 17.98
CA ILE A 407 -2.81 -11.97 19.20
C ILE A 407 -1.75 -12.96 19.69
N ASP A 408 -1.57 -14.10 19.01
CA ASP A 408 -0.64 -15.12 19.47
C ASP A 408 0.74 -14.95 18.82
N HIS A 409 1.76 -15.19 19.62
CA HIS A 409 3.13 -15.45 19.19
C HIS A 409 3.50 -16.87 19.54
N ALA A 410 3.95 -17.64 18.56
CA ALA A 410 4.33 -19.03 18.72
C ALA A 410 5.86 -19.17 18.69
N ASP A 411 6.40 -19.97 19.62
CA ASP A 411 7.80 -20.37 19.65
C ASP A 411 7.89 -21.90 19.69
N PHE A 412 8.58 -22.49 18.72
CA PHE A 412 8.88 -23.91 18.71
C PHE A 412 10.16 -24.18 19.48
N LEU A 413 10.02 -25.00 20.53
CA LEU A 413 11.11 -25.37 21.43
C LEU A 413 11.46 -26.83 21.25
N PHE A 414 12.74 -27.14 21.16
CA PHE A 414 13.24 -28.50 20.94
C PHE A 414 14.45 -28.81 21.81
N SER A 415 14.57 -30.09 22.19
CA SER A 415 15.79 -30.67 22.77
C SER A 415 15.94 -32.11 22.28
N ALA A 416 17.14 -32.47 21.86
CA ALA A 416 17.51 -33.85 21.53
C ALA A 416 17.88 -34.69 22.77
N ASN A 417 18.13 -34.09 23.92
CA ASN A 417 18.68 -34.70 25.11
C ASN A 417 17.68 -34.70 26.28
N LYS A 418 17.67 -35.77 27.07
CA LYS A 418 16.79 -35.87 28.25
C LYS A 418 17.07 -34.82 29.33
N GLN A 419 18.34 -34.44 29.47
CA GLN A 419 18.82 -33.57 30.56
C GLN A 419 18.72 -32.08 30.24
N ILE A 420 18.54 -31.73 28.95
CA ILE A 420 18.50 -30.36 28.50
C ILE A 420 17.03 -29.94 28.35
N ALA A 421 16.71 -28.77 28.85
CA ALA A 421 15.40 -28.16 28.63
C ALA A 421 15.22 -27.82 27.13
N PRO A 422 14.01 -27.93 26.56
CA PRO A 422 13.77 -27.49 25.21
C PRO A 422 14.09 -26.00 25.04
N GLU A 423 14.89 -25.67 24.03
CA GLU A 423 15.26 -24.30 23.66
C GLU A 423 14.68 -23.97 22.28
N ASN A 424 14.59 -22.66 21.96
CA ASN A 424 14.12 -22.19 20.65
C ASN A 424 14.95 -22.84 19.53
N LEU A 425 14.28 -23.31 18.49
CA LEU A 425 14.89 -23.96 17.33
C LEU A 425 16.03 -23.12 16.72
N ALA A 426 15.97 -21.79 16.84
CA ALA A 426 17.01 -20.87 16.39
C ALA A 426 18.39 -21.13 16.98
N LYS A 427 18.45 -21.71 18.17
CA LYS A 427 19.68 -21.91 18.95
C LYS A 427 20.31 -23.28 18.72
N ILE A 428 19.69 -24.13 17.90
CA ILE A 428 20.18 -25.50 17.67
C ILE A 428 21.35 -25.46 16.70
N ALA A 429 22.48 -25.97 17.16
CA ALA A 429 23.75 -25.97 16.40
C ALA A 429 23.87 -27.13 15.39
N SER A 430 23.06 -28.20 15.53
CA SER A 430 23.17 -29.41 14.68
C SER A 430 22.25 -29.34 13.47
N GLY A 431 22.85 -29.18 12.28
CA GLY A 431 22.11 -29.14 11.01
C GLY A 431 21.29 -30.41 10.75
N GLY A 432 21.81 -31.60 11.06
CA GLY A 432 21.10 -32.86 10.87
C GLY A 432 19.88 -33.03 11.79
N GLU A 433 19.94 -32.56 13.06
CA GLU A 433 18.78 -32.57 13.95
C GLU A 433 17.71 -31.61 13.47
N LEU A 434 18.10 -30.42 13.03
CA LEU A 434 17.19 -29.41 12.53
C LEU A 434 16.49 -29.85 11.24
N SER A 435 17.21 -30.53 10.33
CA SER A 435 16.61 -31.13 9.13
C SER A 435 15.54 -32.17 9.47
N ARG A 436 15.78 -33.02 10.49
CA ARG A 436 14.78 -34.00 10.94
C ARG A 436 13.57 -33.36 11.62
N VAL A 437 13.77 -32.31 12.41
CA VAL A 437 12.65 -31.52 12.95
C VAL A 437 11.84 -30.90 11.81
N MET A 438 12.49 -30.33 10.81
CA MET A 438 11.81 -29.74 9.65
C MET A 438 11.03 -30.77 8.84
N LEU A 439 11.63 -31.96 8.59
CA LEU A 439 10.91 -33.05 7.92
C LEU A 439 9.67 -33.46 8.69
N SER A 440 9.78 -33.59 10.03
CA SER A 440 8.65 -33.91 10.89
C SER A 440 7.53 -32.87 10.80
N LEU A 441 7.88 -31.57 10.88
CA LEU A 441 6.93 -30.46 10.77
C LEU A 441 6.23 -30.44 9.41
N LYS A 442 7.02 -30.54 8.31
CA LYS A 442 6.49 -30.53 6.94
C LYS A 442 5.63 -31.73 6.63
N SER A 443 6.01 -32.92 7.14
CA SER A 443 5.20 -34.15 6.94
C SER A 443 3.81 -34.05 7.59
N LEU A 444 3.69 -33.34 8.72
CA LEU A 444 2.41 -33.07 9.36
C LEU A 444 1.56 -32.07 8.57
N LEU A 445 2.18 -31.08 7.96
CA LEU A 445 1.48 -30.08 7.15
C LEU A 445 0.90 -30.66 5.86
N THR A 446 1.54 -31.70 5.29
CA THR A 446 1.22 -32.24 3.97
C THR A 446 -0.26 -32.59 3.76
N LYS A 447 -0.96 -33.03 4.82
CA LYS A 447 -2.37 -33.41 4.73
C LYS A 447 -3.33 -32.22 4.79
N ASN A 448 -2.86 -31.07 5.25
CA ASN A 448 -3.70 -29.91 5.60
C ASN A 448 -3.31 -28.64 4.83
N THR A 449 -2.30 -28.70 3.95
CA THR A 449 -1.84 -27.55 3.17
C THR A 449 -2.02 -27.80 1.67
N ASN A 450 -2.34 -26.74 0.95
CA ASN A 450 -2.47 -26.79 -0.51
C ASN A 450 -1.13 -26.45 -1.22
N LEU A 451 0.01 -26.78 -0.60
CA LEU A 451 1.31 -26.53 -1.24
C LEU A 451 1.55 -27.57 -2.33
N PRO A 452 1.75 -27.15 -3.61
CA PRO A 452 1.84 -28.10 -4.72
C PRO A 452 3.12 -28.94 -4.73
N THR A 453 4.27 -28.33 -4.42
CA THR A 453 5.60 -28.92 -4.62
C THR A 453 6.51 -28.60 -3.44
N ILE A 454 7.19 -29.60 -2.91
CA ILE A 454 8.27 -29.44 -1.95
C ILE A 454 9.56 -30.09 -2.46
N ILE A 455 10.67 -29.38 -2.28
CA ILE A 455 12.01 -29.87 -2.66
C ILE A 455 12.85 -29.98 -1.39
N PHE A 456 13.43 -31.16 -1.17
CA PHE A 456 14.37 -31.39 -0.08
C PHE A 456 15.78 -31.60 -0.64
N ASP A 457 16.74 -30.84 -0.11
CA ASP A 457 18.16 -30.98 -0.41
C ASP A 457 18.88 -31.53 0.80
N GLU A 458 19.44 -32.75 0.65
CA GLU A 458 20.23 -33.45 1.66
C GLU A 458 19.57 -33.50 3.05
N ILE A 459 18.21 -33.64 3.09
CA ILE A 459 17.47 -33.72 4.36
C ILE A 459 17.83 -34.97 5.17
N ASP A 460 18.45 -35.93 4.52
CA ASP A 460 18.97 -37.20 5.02
C ASP A 460 20.45 -37.13 5.43
N ALA A 461 21.05 -35.94 5.49
CA ALA A 461 22.42 -35.77 5.94
C ALA A 461 22.63 -36.28 7.39
N GLY A 462 23.66 -37.09 7.61
CA GLY A 462 24.00 -37.61 8.93
C GLY A 462 23.10 -38.74 9.44
N VAL A 463 22.28 -39.35 8.59
CA VAL A 463 21.52 -40.57 8.92
C VAL A 463 22.00 -41.77 8.10
N SER A 464 21.75 -42.99 8.59
CA SER A 464 22.10 -44.25 7.90
C SER A 464 21.17 -45.37 8.35
N GLY A 465 21.21 -46.48 7.66
CA GLY A 465 20.51 -47.70 8.03
C GLY A 465 18.97 -47.54 8.18
N GLU A 466 18.45 -47.94 9.32
CA GLU A 466 17.01 -47.93 9.59
C GLU A 466 16.41 -46.50 9.60
N VAL A 467 17.18 -45.51 10.07
CA VAL A 467 16.72 -44.12 10.08
C VAL A 467 16.57 -43.55 8.66
N ALA A 468 17.51 -43.88 7.76
CA ALA A 468 17.40 -43.49 6.35
C ALA A 468 16.18 -44.12 5.65
N ASP A 469 15.84 -45.39 6.02
CA ASP A 469 14.63 -46.04 5.50
C ASP A 469 13.35 -45.30 6.01
N LYS A 470 13.32 -44.89 7.28
CA LYS A 470 12.22 -44.08 7.83
C LYS A 470 12.05 -42.74 7.16
N VAL A 471 13.18 -42.03 6.87
CA VAL A 471 13.14 -40.79 6.08
C VAL A 471 12.48 -41.05 4.72
N GLY A 472 12.91 -42.12 4.01
CA GLY A 472 12.32 -42.50 2.73
C GLY A 472 10.84 -42.84 2.81
N GLN A 473 10.38 -43.52 3.90
CA GLN A 473 8.97 -43.80 4.14
C GLN A 473 8.15 -42.53 4.34
N ILE A 474 8.66 -41.56 5.12
CA ILE A 474 7.98 -40.28 5.35
C ILE A 474 7.88 -39.51 4.03
N LEU A 475 8.95 -39.39 3.27
CA LEU A 475 8.95 -38.70 1.97
C LEU A 475 7.99 -39.36 0.96
N SER A 476 7.99 -40.69 0.89
CA SER A 476 7.04 -41.44 0.05
C SER A 476 5.59 -41.23 0.51
N GLY A 477 5.36 -41.18 1.84
CA GLY A 477 4.06 -40.88 2.42
C GLY A 477 3.57 -39.45 2.05
N MET A 478 4.45 -38.47 2.07
CA MET A 478 4.17 -37.10 1.61
C MET A 478 3.85 -37.07 0.12
N GLY A 479 4.58 -37.85 -0.69
CA GLY A 479 4.39 -37.96 -2.13
C GLY A 479 2.99 -38.43 -2.57
N LYS A 480 2.19 -39.00 -1.67
CA LYS A 480 0.80 -39.38 -1.95
C LYS A 480 -0.16 -38.17 -1.98
N TYR A 481 0.22 -37.06 -1.37
CA TYR A 481 -0.63 -35.87 -1.21
C TYR A 481 -0.10 -34.66 -1.97
N MET A 482 1.19 -34.60 -2.24
CA MET A 482 1.84 -33.50 -2.93
C MET A 482 3.04 -34.00 -3.75
N GLN A 483 3.55 -33.17 -4.64
CA GLN A 483 4.81 -33.47 -5.34
C GLN A 483 5.98 -33.25 -4.38
N VAL A 484 6.82 -34.29 -4.22
CA VAL A 484 8.05 -34.25 -3.43
C VAL A 484 9.22 -34.52 -4.34
N ILE A 485 10.19 -33.63 -4.35
CA ILE A 485 11.48 -33.80 -5.05
C ILE A 485 12.55 -33.89 -3.97
N ASN A 486 13.28 -34.99 -3.92
CA ASN A 486 14.34 -35.17 -2.92
C ASN A 486 15.69 -35.44 -3.58
N ILE A 487 16.66 -34.63 -3.21
CA ILE A 487 18.06 -34.81 -3.62
C ILE A 487 18.77 -35.60 -2.52
N THR A 488 19.30 -36.78 -2.86
CA THR A 488 19.87 -37.70 -1.88
C THR A 488 21.10 -38.44 -2.43
N HIS A 489 21.90 -38.95 -1.52
CA HIS A 489 22.97 -39.91 -1.80
C HIS A 489 22.76 -41.24 -1.08
N LEU A 490 21.62 -41.39 -0.34
CA LEU A 490 21.32 -42.60 0.42
C LEU A 490 20.50 -43.61 -0.39
N PRO A 491 20.97 -44.88 -0.55
CA PRO A 491 20.28 -45.89 -1.34
C PRO A 491 18.87 -46.23 -0.76
N GLN A 492 18.70 -46.18 0.56
CA GLN A 492 17.42 -46.44 1.23
C GLN A 492 16.33 -45.42 0.82
N VAL A 493 16.71 -44.14 0.74
CA VAL A 493 15.82 -43.06 0.30
C VAL A 493 15.61 -43.14 -1.23
N ALA A 494 16.67 -43.32 -1.99
CA ALA A 494 16.65 -43.39 -3.45
C ALA A 494 15.75 -44.53 -3.98
N SER A 495 15.69 -45.65 -3.26
CA SER A 495 14.87 -46.79 -3.65
C SER A 495 13.35 -46.54 -3.59
N ARG A 496 12.91 -45.56 -2.79
CA ARG A 496 11.47 -45.28 -2.55
C ARG A 496 10.85 -44.30 -3.54
N GLY A 497 11.63 -43.66 -4.41
CA GLY A 497 11.12 -42.75 -5.43
C GLY A 497 10.22 -43.43 -6.45
N THR A 498 9.18 -42.75 -6.89
CA THR A 498 8.37 -43.16 -8.06
C THR A 498 9.12 -42.90 -9.36
N ARG A 499 9.85 -41.80 -9.42
CA ARG A 499 10.75 -41.40 -10.50
C ARG A 499 12.17 -41.21 -9.95
N HIS A 500 13.20 -41.51 -10.76
CA HIS A 500 14.59 -41.39 -10.36
C HIS A 500 15.40 -40.75 -11.48
N TYR A 501 15.95 -39.58 -11.22
CA TYR A 501 16.88 -38.90 -12.11
C TYR A 501 18.31 -39.02 -11.59
N HIS A 502 19.23 -39.18 -12.52
CA HIS A 502 20.65 -39.18 -12.24
C HIS A 502 21.31 -37.96 -12.85
N VAL A 503 22.03 -37.20 -12.02
CA VAL A 503 22.82 -36.02 -12.42
C VAL A 503 24.28 -36.43 -12.53
N TYR A 504 24.85 -36.23 -13.68
CA TYR A 504 26.25 -36.59 -13.95
C TYR A 504 26.96 -35.51 -14.77
N LYS A 505 28.29 -35.54 -14.72
CA LYS A 505 29.14 -34.69 -15.54
C LYS A 505 29.51 -35.42 -16.81
N ASP A 506 29.45 -34.71 -17.93
CA ASP A 506 30.00 -35.17 -19.21
C ASP A 506 31.20 -34.29 -19.53
N ASP A 507 32.39 -34.90 -19.39
CA ASP A 507 33.65 -34.22 -19.59
C ASP A 507 34.07 -34.43 -21.04
N THR A 508 34.02 -33.36 -21.83
CA THR A 508 34.63 -33.31 -23.17
C THR A 508 36.04 -32.70 -23.08
N ASP A 509 36.85 -32.85 -24.12
CA ASP A 509 38.26 -32.36 -24.13
C ASP A 509 38.40 -30.86 -23.75
N ASN A 510 37.35 -30.04 -23.93
CA ASN A 510 37.40 -28.59 -23.72
C ASN A 510 36.40 -28.06 -22.69
N SER A 511 35.44 -28.85 -22.19
CA SER A 511 34.40 -28.38 -21.31
C SER A 511 33.69 -29.49 -20.53
N THR A 512 33.26 -29.17 -19.32
CA THR A 512 32.46 -30.05 -18.47
C THR A 512 31.01 -29.57 -18.46
N PHE A 513 30.07 -30.45 -18.80
CA PHE A 513 28.65 -30.15 -18.77
C PHE A 513 27.94 -31.01 -17.73
N THR A 514 26.91 -30.44 -17.08
CA THR A 514 26.02 -31.18 -16.21
C THR A 514 24.82 -31.66 -17.03
N LEU A 515 24.57 -32.95 -17.00
CA LEU A 515 23.44 -33.60 -17.65
C LEU A 515 22.55 -34.30 -16.62
N VAL A 516 21.27 -34.42 -16.95
CA VAL A 516 20.26 -35.08 -16.10
C VAL A 516 19.53 -36.13 -16.94
N LYS A 517 19.48 -37.35 -16.42
CA LYS A 517 18.84 -38.48 -17.10
C LYS A 517 17.79 -39.15 -16.24
N LEU A 518 16.60 -39.37 -16.79
CA LEU A 518 15.60 -40.24 -16.16
C LEU A 518 16.06 -41.68 -16.29
N LEU A 519 16.21 -42.39 -15.16
CA LEU A 519 16.66 -43.76 -15.12
C LEU A 519 15.52 -44.73 -15.43
N THR A 520 15.79 -45.70 -16.31
CA THR A 520 14.97 -46.89 -16.50
C THR A 520 15.04 -47.81 -15.27
N HIS A 521 14.18 -48.81 -15.21
CA HIS A 521 14.15 -49.73 -14.05
C HIS A 521 15.52 -50.42 -13.82
N ASP A 522 16.19 -50.88 -14.87
CA ASP A 522 17.48 -51.54 -14.76
C ASP A 522 18.58 -50.56 -14.38
N GLU A 523 18.57 -49.35 -14.94
CA GLU A 523 19.49 -48.28 -14.55
C GLU A 523 19.31 -47.86 -13.09
N ARG A 524 18.08 -47.85 -12.59
CA ARG A 524 17.80 -47.60 -11.15
C ARG A 524 18.45 -48.67 -10.27
N ILE A 525 18.36 -49.95 -10.66
CA ILE A 525 19.02 -51.03 -9.91
C ILE A 525 20.52 -50.79 -9.85
N LEU A 526 21.13 -50.44 -10.99
CA LEU A 526 22.58 -50.14 -11.08
C LEU A 526 22.94 -48.92 -10.21
N GLU A 527 22.19 -47.85 -10.28
CA GLU A 527 22.45 -46.64 -9.49
C GLU A 527 22.33 -46.90 -7.99
N VAL A 528 21.27 -47.59 -7.54
CA VAL A 528 21.10 -47.95 -6.12
C VAL A 528 22.23 -48.92 -5.68
N ALA A 529 22.65 -49.84 -6.53
CA ALA A 529 23.79 -50.71 -6.24
C ALA A 529 25.11 -49.91 -6.11
N ARG A 530 25.32 -48.91 -6.97
CA ARG A 530 26.46 -47.98 -6.90
C ARG A 530 26.47 -47.19 -5.60
N LEU A 531 25.30 -46.70 -5.16
CA LEU A 531 25.17 -46.00 -3.87
C LEU A 531 25.45 -46.91 -2.66
N LEU A 532 25.26 -48.24 -2.80
CA LEU A 532 25.55 -49.22 -1.76
C LEU A 532 27.03 -49.63 -1.69
N SER A 533 27.71 -49.75 -2.83
CA SER A 533 29.06 -50.35 -2.92
C SER A 533 30.17 -49.40 -3.40
N GLY A 534 29.80 -48.16 -3.78
CA GLY A 534 30.76 -47.23 -4.40
C GLY A 534 30.98 -47.54 -5.88
N SER A 535 32.21 -47.32 -6.39
CA SER A 535 32.55 -47.42 -7.80
C SER A 535 32.51 -48.87 -8.34
N GLU A 536 32.81 -49.88 -7.50
CA GLU A 536 32.77 -51.29 -7.89
C GLU A 536 31.42 -51.93 -7.53
N ILE A 537 30.64 -52.26 -8.56
CA ILE A 537 29.32 -52.88 -8.38
C ILE A 537 29.49 -54.40 -8.21
N THR A 538 29.21 -54.90 -7.01
CA THR A 538 29.25 -56.33 -6.71
C THR A 538 27.90 -57.01 -6.95
N GLU A 539 27.88 -58.36 -7.17
CA GLU A 539 26.63 -59.10 -7.27
C GLU A 539 25.77 -58.98 -6.02
N THR A 540 26.39 -58.90 -4.85
CA THR A 540 25.70 -58.71 -3.57
C THR A 540 25.03 -57.35 -3.52
N ALA A 541 25.69 -56.26 -3.96
CA ALA A 541 25.09 -54.95 -4.05
C ALA A 541 23.91 -54.91 -5.02
N MET A 542 24.01 -55.58 -6.15
CA MET A 542 22.91 -55.72 -7.10
C MET A 542 21.68 -56.44 -6.50
N LYS A 543 21.91 -57.51 -5.73
CA LYS A 543 20.84 -58.24 -5.04
C LYS A 543 20.17 -57.36 -4.00
N ASN A 544 20.95 -56.70 -3.15
CA ASN A 544 20.45 -55.77 -2.13
C ASN A 544 19.68 -54.57 -2.75
N ALA A 545 20.15 -54.01 -3.87
CA ALA A 545 19.47 -52.98 -4.60
C ALA A 545 18.07 -53.41 -5.09
N ARG A 546 17.98 -54.63 -5.63
CA ARG A 546 16.69 -55.20 -6.06
C ARG A 546 15.71 -55.38 -4.88
N GLU A 547 16.23 -55.84 -3.72
CA GLU A 547 15.42 -55.98 -2.49
C GLU A 547 14.92 -54.63 -1.99
N LEU A 548 15.77 -53.59 -1.92
CA LEU A 548 15.38 -52.23 -1.54
C LEU A 548 14.31 -51.65 -2.48
N LEU A 549 14.48 -51.82 -3.79
CA LEU A 549 13.49 -51.33 -4.77
C LEU A 549 12.16 -52.09 -4.71
N LYS A 550 12.14 -53.37 -4.31
CA LYS A 550 10.89 -54.11 -4.06
C LYS A 550 10.20 -53.63 -2.78
N ALA A 551 10.95 -53.42 -1.70
CA ALA A 551 10.42 -52.89 -0.43
C ALA A 551 9.93 -51.43 -0.58
N GLY A 552 10.49 -50.63 -1.49
CA GLY A 552 10.07 -49.30 -1.79
C GLY A 552 8.74 -49.18 -2.55
N LYS A 553 8.27 -50.26 -3.19
CA LYS A 553 6.97 -50.30 -3.91
C LYS A 553 5.77 -50.63 -3.03
N ASN A 554 6.00 -51.18 -1.84
CA ASN A 554 4.97 -51.45 -0.81
C ASN A 554 4.88 -50.25 0.14
#